data_67b58e9016558108f5c6a1fc648930f1
#
_entry.id   67b58e9016558108f5c6a1fc648930f1
#
_cell.length_a   1.000
_cell.length_b   1.000
_cell.length_c   1.000
_cell.angle_alpha   90.00
_cell.angle_beta   90.00
_cell.angle_gamma   90.00
#
_symmetry.space_group_name_H-M   'P 1'
#
loop_
_entity.id
_entity.type
_entity.pdbx_description
1 polymer ?
#
loop_
_entity_poly.entity_id
_entity_poly.type
_entity_poly.pdbx_seq_one_letter_code
_entity_poly.pdbx_strand_id
1 'polypeptide(L)'
;VLGLAFCIERIIYLSLAEVNTKKLMTSIEAALEKGDVEAAKTVCRNTRGPVASICYQGLMRIDDGVDVVERSVVSYGGVQAGYLEKGCSWITLFIAMAPSLGFLGTVIGMVMAFDKIQQAGDISPTVVAGGMKVALITTIFGLVVALILQVFYNYILAKIEALTSEM
;
A
#
# COMPACT_ATOMS: atom_id res chain seq x y z
N VAL A 1 -10.01 10.41 -1.65
CA VAL A 1 -10.03 10.23 -0.18
C VAL A 1 -9.72 8.79 0.22
N LEU A 2 -10.45 7.80 -0.31
CA LEU A 2 -10.22 6.38 0.00
C LEU A 2 -8.79 5.93 -0.32
N GLY A 3 -8.26 6.29 -1.48
CA GLY A 3 -6.89 5.96 -1.87
C GLY A 3 -5.84 6.54 -0.93
N LEU A 4 -6.01 7.79 -0.49
CA LEU A 4 -5.14 8.43 0.48
C LEU A 4 -5.24 7.77 1.87
N ALA A 5 -6.43 7.36 2.29
CA ALA A 5 -6.62 6.64 3.53
C ALA A 5 -5.86 5.31 3.54
N PHE A 6 -5.94 4.53 2.46
CA PHE A 6 -5.16 3.31 2.29
C PHE A 6 -3.65 3.56 2.29
N CYS A 7 -3.19 4.61 1.61
CA CYS A 7 -1.77 4.99 1.60
C CYS A 7 -1.26 5.34 3.00
N ILE A 8 -2.00 6.15 3.75
CA ILE A 8 -1.63 6.56 5.10
C ILE A 8 -1.59 5.35 6.04
N GLU A 9 -2.60 4.49 5.97
CA GLU A 9 -2.64 3.25 6.77
C GLU A 9 -1.41 2.37 6.50
N ARG A 10 -1.07 2.15 5.23
CA ARG A 10 0.09 1.33 4.85
C ARG A 10 1.41 1.95 5.27
N ILE A 11 1.58 3.24 5.12
CA ILE A 11 2.79 3.95 5.55
C ILE A 11 3.00 3.83 7.06
N ILE A 12 1.94 4.02 7.85
CA ILE A 12 2.01 3.88 9.31
C ILE A 12 2.35 2.44 9.69
N TYR A 13 1.67 1.46 9.09
CA TYR A 13 1.90 0.04 9.36
C TYR A 13 3.35 -0.38 9.05
N LEU A 14 3.87 0.01 7.88
CA LEU A 14 5.23 -0.33 7.46
C LEU A 14 6.29 0.37 8.31
N SER A 15 6.07 1.62 8.70
CA SER A 15 6.98 2.35 9.57
C SER A 15 7.08 1.74 10.96
N LEU A 16 5.97 1.31 11.53
CA LEU A 16 5.95 0.60 12.82
C LEU A 16 6.64 -0.76 12.74
N ALA A 17 6.45 -1.49 11.64
CA ALA A 17 7.12 -2.77 11.42
C ALA A 17 8.65 -2.62 11.35
N GLU A 18 9.15 -1.59 10.66
CA GLU A 18 10.58 -1.31 10.55
C GLU A 18 11.24 -1.00 11.89
N VAL A 19 10.65 -0.12 12.68
CA VAL A 19 11.18 0.28 14.01
C VAL A 19 11.22 -0.90 14.97
N ASN A 20 10.19 -1.74 14.99
CA ASN A 20 10.09 -2.88 15.88
C ASN A 20 11.10 -3.99 15.55
N THR A 21 11.51 -4.12 14.29
CA THR A 21 12.45 -5.17 13.85
C THR A 21 13.80 -5.07 14.54
N LYS A 22 14.41 -3.90 14.60
CA LYS A 22 15.74 -3.69 15.23
C LYS A 22 15.73 -4.00 16.72
N LYS A 23 14.74 -3.51 17.44
CA LYS A 23 14.57 -3.80 18.88
C LYS A 23 14.32 -5.28 19.16
N LEU A 24 13.50 -5.91 18.33
CA LEU A 24 13.17 -7.32 18.42
C LEU A 24 14.42 -8.18 18.26
N MET A 25 15.20 -7.97 17.21
CA MET A 25 16.41 -8.76 16.95
C MET A 25 17.42 -8.64 18.07
N THR A 26 17.63 -7.45 18.61
CA THR A 26 18.53 -7.24 19.77
C THR A 26 18.03 -7.99 21.01
N SER A 27 16.73 -7.96 21.28
CA SER A 27 16.14 -8.64 22.43
C SER A 27 16.20 -10.17 22.29
N ILE A 28 15.96 -10.70 21.09
CA ILE A 28 16.06 -12.15 20.81
C ILE A 28 17.51 -12.61 20.97
N GLU A 29 18.46 -11.90 20.42
CA GLU A 29 19.88 -12.22 20.51
C GLU A 29 20.35 -12.26 21.97
N ALA A 30 19.97 -11.26 22.78
CA ALA A 30 20.27 -11.23 24.20
C ALA A 30 19.65 -12.41 24.98
N ALA A 31 18.43 -12.81 24.66
CA ALA A 31 17.77 -13.94 25.28
C ALA A 31 18.43 -15.28 24.89
N LEU A 32 18.79 -15.45 23.62
CA LEU A 32 19.48 -16.65 23.13
C LEU A 32 20.90 -16.81 23.65
N GLU A 33 21.65 -15.72 23.82
CA GLU A 33 22.98 -15.72 24.44
C GLU A 33 22.95 -16.24 25.89
N LYS A 34 21.86 -15.97 26.59
CA LYS A 34 21.61 -16.53 27.94
C LYS A 34 21.12 -17.98 27.94
N GLY A 35 20.91 -18.56 26.77
CA GLY A 35 20.38 -19.91 26.60
C GLY A 35 18.90 -20.06 26.96
N ASP A 36 18.14 -18.98 27.10
CA ASP A 36 16.73 -18.95 27.43
C ASP A 36 15.85 -18.82 26.21
N VAL A 37 15.51 -19.97 25.60
CA VAL A 37 14.63 -20.04 24.41
C VAL A 37 13.21 -19.57 24.74
N GLU A 38 12.70 -19.86 25.93
CA GLU A 38 11.36 -19.45 26.35
C GLU A 38 11.24 -17.93 26.50
N ALA A 39 12.29 -17.26 26.98
CA ALA A 39 12.35 -15.82 27.03
C ALA A 39 12.34 -15.22 25.60
N ALA A 40 13.07 -15.80 24.65
CA ALA A 40 13.04 -15.40 23.24
C ALA A 40 11.65 -15.56 22.62
N LYS A 41 10.96 -16.67 22.87
CA LYS A 41 9.58 -16.89 22.42
C LYS A 41 8.61 -15.86 23.01
N THR A 42 8.77 -15.52 24.27
CA THR A 42 7.94 -14.51 24.94
C THR A 42 8.15 -13.12 24.34
N VAL A 43 9.38 -12.73 24.03
CA VAL A 43 9.71 -11.47 23.35
C VAL A 43 9.02 -11.40 21.98
N CYS A 44 9.11 -12.46 21.19
CA CYS A 44 8.44 -12.52 19.87
C CYS A 44 6.92 -12.45 19.99
N ARG A 45 6.35 -13.10 21.00
CA ARG A 45 4.90 -13.13 21.25
C ARG A 45 4.35 -11.76 21.61
N ASN A 46 5.11 -10.99 22.38
CA ASN A 46 4.71 -9.66 22.85
C ASN A 46 5.00 -8.55 21.84
N THR A 47 5.77 -8.83 20.80
CA THR A 47 6.10 -7.86 19.74
C THR A 47 5.19 -8.05 18.55
N ARG A 48 4.58 -6.98 18.09
CA ARG A 48 3.76 -6.96 16.87
C ARG A 48 4.63 -6.71 15.66
N GLY A 49 4.38 -7.43 14.58
CA GLY A 49 5.03 -7.23 13.30
C GLY A 49 5.33 -8.54 12.56
N PRO A 50 5.63 -8.46 11.26
CA PRO A 50 5.88 -9.64 10.44
C PRO A 50 7.14 -10.40 10.89
N VAL A 51 8.20 -9.68 11.22
CA VAL A 51 9.48 -10.29 11.64
C VAL A 51 9.34 -11.03 12.97
N ALA A 52 8.60 -10.47 13.93
CA ALA A 52 8.31 -11.13 15.20
C ALA A 52 7.56 -12.44 15.01
N SER A 53 6.59 -12.46 14.11
CA SER A 53 5.83 -13.67 13.78
C SER A 53 6.70 -14.74 13.12
N ILE A 54 7.59 -14.35 12.23
CA ILE A 54 8.54 -15.26 11.56
C ILE A 54 9.50 -15.86 12.58
N CYS A 55 10.10 -15.04 13.43
CA CYS A 55 11.02 -15.49 14.48
C CYS A 55 10.32 -16.42 15.47
N TYR A 56 9.08 -16.14 15.84
CA TYR A 56 8.30 -17.00 16.72
C TYR A 56 8.08 -18.38 16.12
N GLN A 57 7.73 -18.45 14.83
CA GLN A 57 7.57 -19.74 14.13
C GLN A 57 8.87 -20.53 14.06
N GLY A 58 10.00 -19.87 13.85
CA GLY A 58 11.32 -20.50 13.90
C GLY A 58 11.65 -21.06 15.29
N LEU A 59 11.44 -20.27 16.33
CA LEU A 59 11.71 -20.67 17.71
C LEU A 59 10.80 -21.79 18.20
N MET A 60 9.56 -21.87 17.72
CA MET A 60 8.65 -22.98 18.05
C MET A 60 9.14 -24.34 17.52
N ARG A 61 9.97 -24.34 16.50
CA ARG A 61 10.49 -25.56 15.86
C ARG A 61 11.99 -25.79 16.09
N ILE A 62 12.55 -25.09 17.08
CA ILE A 62 14.00 -25.15 17.34
C ILE A 62 14.49 -26.55 17.67
N ASP A 63 13.63 -27.36 18.28
CA ASP A 63 13.93 -28.75 18.67
C ASP A 63 13.88 -29.74 17.50
N ASP A 64 13.28 -29.35 16.37
CA ASP A 64 13.12 -30.20 15.18
C ASP A 64 14.36 -30.18 14.26
N GLY A 65 15.34 -29.34 14.57
CA GLY A 65 16.59 -29.21 13.81
C GLY A 65 16.61 -27.98 12.88
N VAL A 66 17.82 -27.56 12.50
CA VAL A 66 18.08 -26.34 11.72
C VAL A 66 17.37 -26.32 10.37
N ASP A 67 17.36 -27.43 9.65
CA ASP A 67 16.72 -27.53 8.33
C ASP A 67 15.20 -27.32 8.41
N VAL A 68 14.56 -27.81 9.46
CA VAL A 68 13.11 -27.63 9.68
C VAL A 68 12.81 -26.19 10.07
N VAL A 69 13.63 -25.58 10.92
CA VAL A 69 13.52 -24.17 11.30
C VAL A 69 13.65 -23.27 10.08
N GLU A 70 14.66 -23.50 9.23
CA GLU A 70 14.88 -22.72 8.02
C GLU A 70 13.69 -22.80 7.04
N ARG A 71 13.20 -23.99 6.75
CA ARG A 71 12.01 -24.17 5.91
C ARG A 71 10.76 -23.50 6.48
N SER A 72 10.58 -23.58 7.77
CA SER A 72 9.45 -22.94 8.46
C SER A 72 9.53 -21.42 8.37
N VAL A 73 10.70 -20.85 8.60
CA VAL A 73 10.95 -19.39 8.50
C VAL A 73 10.72 -18.89 7.07
N VAL A 74 11.27 -19.57 6.07
CA VAL A 74 11.10 -19.19 4.65
C VAL A 74 9.63 -19.30 4.23
N SER A 75 8.95 -20.37 4.59
CA SER A 75 7.54 -20.57 4.25
C SER A 75 6.64 -19.50 4.89
N TYR A 76 6.84 -19.23 6.17
CA TYR A 76 6.06 -18.23 6.87
C TYR A 76 6.41 -16.80 6.46
N GLY A 77 7.66 -16.55 6.09
CA GLY A 77 8.11 -15.29 5.51
C GLY A 77 7.35 -14.94 4.23
N GLY A 78 7.11 -15.93 3.35
CA GLY A 78 6.29 -15.73 2.16
C GLY A 78 4.85 -15.32 2.48
N VAL A 79 4.24 -15.90 3.51
CA VAL A 79 2.90 -15.51 3.99
C VAL A 79 2.91 -14.07 4.52
N GLN A 80 3.90 -13.70 5.30
CA GLN A 80 4.02 -12.36 5.85
C GLN A 80 4.27 -11.30 4.77
N ALA A 81 5.07 -11.61 3.76
CA ALA A 81 5.25 -10.74 2.59
C ALA A 81 3.92 -10.48 1.87
N GLY A 82 3.07 -11.48 1.74
CA GLY A 82 1.70 -11.33 1.21
C GLY A 82 0.84 -10.38 2.05
N TYR A 83 0.97 -10.40 3.36
CA TYR A 83 0.28 -9.43 4.23
C TYR A 83 0.81 -8.01 4.10
N LEU A 84 2.11 -7.82 3.87
CA LEU A 84 2.69 -6.50 3.62
C LEU A 84 2.16 -5.88 2.32
N GLU A 85 1.96 -6.69 1.29
CA GLU A 85 1.41 -6.27 0.00
C GLU A 85 -0.12 -6.11 0.01
N LYS A 86 -0.78 -6.52 1.09
CA LYS A 86 -2.23 -6.41 1.22
C LYS A 86 -2.68 -4.96 1.13
N GLY A 87 -3.66 -4.72 0.29
CA GLY A 87 -4.20 -3.38 0.05
C GLY A 87 -3.49 -2.59 -1.04
N CYS A 88 -2.29 -2.98 -1.49
CA CYS A 88 -1.59 -2.33 -2.60
C CYS A 88 -2.36 -2.45 -3.91
N SER A 89 -3.07 -3.55 -4.14
CA SER A 89 -3.95 -3.73 -5.30
C SER A 89 -5.09 -2.71 -5.34
N TRP A 90 -5.66 -2.35 -4.20
CA TRP A 90 -6.68 -1.30 -4.10
C TRP A 90 -6.12 0.09 -4.43
N ILE A 91 -4.92 0.39 -3.98
CA ILE A 91 -4.23 1.65 -4.31
C ILE A 91 -3.98 1.72 -5.82
N THR A 92 -3.52 0.64 -6.43
CA THR A 92 -3.32 0.53 -7.89
C THR A 92 -4.64 0.73 -8.64
N LEU A 93 -5.73 0.15 -8.15
CA LEU A 93 -7.07 0.35 -8.71
C LEU A 93 -7.46 1.84 -8.70
N PHE A 94 -7.29 2.53 -7.58
CA PHE A 94 -7.61 3.96 -7.47
C PHE A 94 -6.72 4.83 -8.37
N ILE A 95 -5.45 4.49 -8.53
CA ILE A 95 -4.53 5.17 -9.46
C ILE A 95 -5.04 5.04 -10.91
N ALA A 96 -5.52 3.88 -11.29
CA ALA A 96 -6.06 3.65 -12.64
C ALA A 96 -7.45 4.27 -12.82
N MET A 97 -8.29 4.25 -11.80
CA MET A 97 -9.65 4.81 -11.86
C MET A 97 -9.69 6.33 -11.90
N ALA A 98 -8.78 7.02 -11.23
CA ALA A 98 -8.82 8.47 -11.12
C ALA A 98 -8.72 9.18 -12.49
N PRO A 99 -7.75 8.85 -13.38
CA PRO A 99 -7.71 9.40 -14.74
C PRO A 99 -8.91 8.98 -15.59
N SER A 100 -9.38 7.75 -15.43
CA SER A 100 -10.54 7.23 -16.17
C SER A 100 -11.82 7.98 -15.82
N LEU A 101 -12.03 8.28 -14.56
CA LEU A 101 -13.15 9.12 -14.11
C LEU A 101 -13.00 10.58 -14.58
N GLY A 102 -11.79 11.11 -14.62
CA GLY A 102 -11.51 12.42 -15.20
C GLY A 102 -11.86 12.47 -16.69
N PHE A 103 -11.48 11.45 -17.44
CA PHE A 103 -11.82 11.30 -18.85
C PHE A 103 -13.33 11.15 -19.08
N LEU A 104 -14.01 10.37 -18.26
CA LEU A 104 -15.47 10.24 -18.27
C LEU A 104 -16.13 11.60 -18.07
N GLY A 105 -15.64 12.41 -17.15
CA GLY A 105 -16.11 13.78 -16.94
C GLY A 105 -15.93 14.65 -18.17
N THR A 106 -14.85 14.48 -18.93
CA THR A 106 -14.63 15.16 -20.21
C THR A 106 -15.72 14.80 -21.22
N VAL A 107 -16.03 13.53 -21.38
CA VAL A 107 -17.05 13.06 -22.33
C VAL A 107 -18.43 13.59 -21.93
N ILE A 108 -18.80 13.50 -20.66
CA ILE A 108 -20.07 14.03 -20.15
C ILE A 108 -20.17 15.54 -20.39
N GLY A 109 -19.12 16.29 -20.07
CA GLY A 109 -19.09 17.74 -20.28
C GLY A 109 -19.26 18.15 -21.74
N MET A 110 -18.67 17.39 -22.66
CA MET A 110 -18.83 17.62 -24.09
C MET A 110 -20.27 17.30 -24.58
N VAL A 111 -20.85 16.20 -24.13
CA VAL A 111 -22.24 15.86 -24.44
C VAL A 111 -23.18 16.98 -23.98
N MET A 112 -23.01 17.46 -22.75
CA MET A 112 -23.84 18.56 -22.22
C MET A 112 -23.65 19.87 -23.03
N ALA A 113 -22.46 20.13 -23.54
CA ALA A 113 -22.21 21.30 -24.40
C ALA A 113 -22.94 21.17 -25.72
N PHE A 114 -22.89 20.03 -26.35
CA PHE A 114 -23.61 19.78 -27.63
C PHE A 114 -25.13 19.79 -27.46
N ASP A 115 -25.66 19.25 -26.37
CA ASP A 115 -27.08 19.33 -26.06
C ASP A 115 -27.58 20.79 -25.97
N LYS A 116 -26.79 21.65 -25.33
CA LYS A 116 -27.12 23.09 -25.24
C LYS A 116 -27.09 23.77 -26.60
N ILE A 117 -26.13 23.43 -27.46
CA ILE A 117 -26.06 23.94 -28.82
C ILE A 117 -27.30 23.51 -29.61
N GLN A 118 -27.68 22.27 -29.52
CA GLN A 118 -28.87 21.74 -30.19
C GLN A 118 -30.16 22.44 -29.75
N GLN A 119 -30.31 22.69 -28.44
CA GLN A 119 -31.49 23.41 -27.91
C GLN A 119 -31.51 24.89 -28.29
N ALA A 120 -30.35 25.55 -28.35
CA ALA A 120 -30.26 26.94 -28.68
C ALA A 120 -30.41 27.23 -30.20
N GLY A 121 -30.20 26.19 -31.04
CA GLY A 121 -30.29 26.35 -32.51
C GLY A 121 -29.16 27.17 -33.12
N ASP A 122 -28.19 27.65 -32.34
CA ASP A 122 -27.07 28.43 -32.77
C ASP A 122 -25.78 28.05 -32.06
N ILE A 123 -24.66 28.08 -32.77
CA ILE A 123 -23.34 27.75 -32.22
C ILE A 123 -22.76 29.04 -31.61
N SER A 124 -23.00 29.22 -30.32
CA SER A 124 -22.36 30.26 -29.54
C SER A 124 -20.99 29.82 -29.05
N PRO A 125 -19.89 30.52 -29.35
CA PRO A 125 -18.56 30.22 -28.82
C PRO A 125 -18.52 30.18 -27.30
N THR A 126 -19.32 30.96 -26.60
CA THR A 126 -19.43 31.04 -25.14
C THR A 126 -19.99 29.76 -24.55
N VAL A 127 -21.02 29.18 -25.17
CA VAL A 127 -21.64 27.93 -24.71
C VAL A 127 -20.69 26.74 -24.86
N VAL A 128 -20.00 26.68 -26.01
CA VAL A 128 -18.99 25.65 -26.26
C VAL A 128 -17.83 25.76 -25.26
N ALA A 129 -17.30 26.96 -25.07
CA ALA A 129 -16.22 27.23 -24.13
C ALA A 129 -16.59 26.86 -22.68
N GLY A 130 -17.82 27.13 -22.26
CA GLY A 130 -18.32 26.76 -20.94
C GLY A 130 -18.32 25.25 -20.70
N GLY A 131 -18.83 24.46 -21.66
CA GLY A 131 -18.82 23.01 -21.58
C GLY A 131 -17.41 22.41 -21.60
N MET A 132 -16.56 22.91 -22.48
CA MET A 132 -15.16 22.48 -22.55
C MET A 132 -14.39 22.81 -21.28
N LYS A 133 -14.60 23.96 -20.67
CA LYS A 133 -13.95 24.35 -19.41
C LYS A 133 -14.26 23.35 -18.29
N VAL A 134 -15.52 22.97 -18.10
CA VAL A 134 -15.92 21.99 -17.11
C VAL A 134 -15.27 20.64 -17.38
N ALA A 135 -15.29 20.19 -18.63
CA ALA A 135 -14.67 18.94 -19.05
C ALA A 135 -13.16 18.90 -18.73
N LEU A 136 -12.43 19.95 -19.08
CA LEU A 136 -10.99 20.03 -18.82
C LEU A 136 -10.64 20.09 -17.34
N ILE A 137 -11.44 20.77 -16.53
CA ILE A 137 -11.24 20.84 -15.07
C ILE A 137 -11.38 19.46 -14.45
N THR A 138 -12.37 18.66 -14.85
CA THR A 138 -12.53 17.28 -14.32
C THR A 138 -11.35 16.38 -14.66
N THR A 139 -10.78 16.53 -15.85
CA THR A 139 -9.55 15.81 -16.25
C THR A 139 -8.35 16.23 -15.40
N ILE A 140 -8.17 17.51 -15.12
CA ILE A 140 -7.11 18.02 -14.25
C ILE A 140 -7.19 17.40 -12.86
N PHE A 141 -8.36 17.39 -12.23
CA PHE A 141 -8.54 16.79 -10.92
C PHE A 141 -8.25 15.28 -10.91
N GLY A 142 -8.70 14.55 -11.92
CA GLY A 142 -8.41 13.12 -12.06
C GLY A 142 -6.91 12.83 -12.16
N LEU A 143 -6.19 13.62 -12.97
CA LEU A 143 -4.74 13.47 -13.14
C LEU A 143 -3.96 13.86 -11.88
N VAL A 144 -4.33 14.93 -11.20
CA VAL A 144 -3.67 15.35 -9.93
C VAL A 144 -3.81 14.28 -8.87
N VAL A 145 -4.99 13.72 -8.69
CA VAL A 145 -5.23 12.61 -7.75
C VAL A 145 -4.37 11.40 -8.10
N ALA A 146 -4.33 11.01 -9.38
CA ALA A 146 -3.52 9.89 -9.85
C ALA A 146 -2.03 10.09 -9.56
N LEU A 147 -1.49 11.29 -9.82
CA LEU A 147 -0.09 11.62 -9.57
C LEU A 147 0.26 11.54 -8.09
N ILE A 148 -0.57 12.08 -7.22
CA ILE A 148 -0.37 12.03 -5.77
C ILE A 148 -0.35 10.57 -5.29
N LEU A 149 -1.34 9.77 -5.67
CA LEU A 149 -1.43 8.37 -5.31
C LEU A 149 -0.25 7.55 -5.86
N GLN A 150 0.22 7.85 -7.06
CA GLN A 150 1.37 7.17 -7.67
C GLN A 150 2.66 7.39 -6.87
N VAL A 151 2.90 8.62 -6.39
CA VAL A 151 4.06 8.93 -5.55
C VAL A 151 4.00 8.13 -4.23
N PHE A 152 2.86 8.13 -3.55
CA PHE A 152 2.69 7.37 -2.33
C PHE A 152 2.80 5.86 -2.55
N TYR A 153 2.24 5.35 -3.64
CA TYR A 153 2.34 3.93 -4.00
C TYR A 153 3.78 3.49 -4.21
N ASN A 154 4.58 4.25 -4.95
CA ASN A 154 5.98 3.95 -5.15
C ASN A 154 6.79 3.97 -3.85
N TYR A 155 6.50 4.91 -2.96
CA TYR A 155 7.11 4.95 -1.64
C TYR A 155 6.76 3.71 -0.81
N ILE A 156 5.50 3.28 -0.82
CA ILE A 156 5.03 2.08 -0.14
C ILE A 156 5.71 0.83 -0.70
N LEU A 157 5.81 0.69 -2.01
CA LEU A 157 6.52 -0.43 -2.65
C LEU A 157 7.98 -0.49 -2.24
N ALA A 158 8.68 0.64 -2.25
CA ALA A 158 10.07 0.71 -1.81
C ALA A 158 10.26 0.28 -0.35
N LYS A 159 9.35 0.68 0.52
CA LYS A 159 9.32 0.24 1.92
C LYS A 159 9.05 -1.26 2.07
N ILE A 160 8.12 -1.81 1.31
CA ILE A 160 7.83 -3.26 1.31
C ILE A 160 9.04 -4.06 0.85
N GLU A 161 9.69 -3.64 -0.23
CA GLU A 161 10.89 -4.29 -0.73
C GLU A 161 12.04 -4.26 0.30
N ALA A 162 12.25 -3.13 0.96
CA ALA A 162 13.24 -3.00 2.01
C ALA A 162 12.95 -3.95 3.19
N LEU A 163 11.72 -4.00 3.68
CA LEU A 163 11.32 -4.91 4.76
C LEU A 163 11.41 -6.38 4.36
N THR A 164 11.03 -6.72 3.14
CA THR A 164 11.14 -8.09 2.63
C THR A 164 12.60 -8.53 2.52
N SER A 165 13.49 -7.62 2.16
CA SER A 165 14.94 -7.90 2.12
C SER A 165 15.56 -8.10 3.50
N GLU A 166 15.01 -7.47 4.54
CA GLU A 166 15.45 -7.65 5.93
C GLU A 166 14.87 -8.92 6.60
N MET A 167 13.81 -9.48 6.04
CA MET A 167 13.20 -10.72 6.53
C MET A 167 13.95 -11.96 6.09
#